data_b748f0a479be67d1a5ac06849f98edf7
#
_entry.id   b748f0a479be67d1a5ac06849f98edf7
#
_cell.length_a   1.000
_cell.length_b   1.000
_cell.length_c   1.000
_cell.angle_alpha   90.00
_cell.angle_beta   90.00
_cell.angle_gamma   90.00
#
_symmetry.space_group_name_H-M   'P 1'
#
loop_
_entity.id
_entity.type
_entity.pdbx_description
1 polymer ?
#
loop_
_entity_poly.entity_id
_entity_poly.type
_entity_poly.pdbx_seq_one_letter_code
_entity_poly.pdbx_strand_id
1 'polypeptide(L)'
;MKLFLRCFWLFAACLAVAGLARADAADNLGSSSLRPTESMPLADRVVVYKSERKMLLMRGDSILRTYKIALGLNPIGHKERAGDFRTPEGRYYLTRRNPRSDFFLSIQVSYPNEADVRNAKRNGWDTGGSIMIHGLPNQLKHTPKYYESRDWTDGCIAVSNSDMLEIWLLTANNTPIEILP
;
A
#
# COMPACT_ATOMS: atom_id res chain seq x y z
N MET A 1 -93.96 -7.56 -1.43
CA MET A 1 -94.98 -7.32 -0.41
C MET A 1 -94.38 -6.44 0.65
N LYS A 2 -94.84 -5.19 0.69
CA LYS A 2 -94.97 -4.32 1.86
C LYS A 2 -93.62 -3.93 2.53
N LEU A 3 -93.28 -2.75 2.89
CA LEU A 3 -93.97 -1.43 2.91
C LEU A 3 -93.10 -0.49 3.76
N PHE A 4 -92.86 0.76 3.32
CA PHE A 4 -92.83 1.99 4.10
C PHE A 4 -91.82 2.11 5.29
N LEU A 5 -91.24 3.20 5.66
CA LEU A 5 -91.63 4.62 5.62
C LEU A 5 -90.53 5.51 6.16
N ARG A 6 -90.15 6.58 5.50
CA ARG A 6 -90.01 7.97 5.89
C ARG A 6 -89.64 8.31 7.33
N CYS A 7 -88.63 9.19 7.46
CA CYS A 7 -88.71 10.57 8.02
C CYS A 7 -87.30 11.05 8.24
N PHE A 8 -86.77 12.06 7.69
CA PHE A 8 -87.03 13.50 7.65
C PHE A 8 -86.45 14.26 8.90
N TRP A 9 -85.59 15.22 8.59
CA TRP A 9 -85.22 16.43 9.31
C TRP A 9 -84.09 16.29 10.40
N LEU A 10 -83.18 17.17 10.65
CA LEU A 10 -82.95 18.60 10.39
C LEU A 10 -81.43 18.97 10.57
N PHE A 11 -80.99 19.91 9.79
CA PHE A 11 -79.97 20.92 9.98
C PHE A 11 -79.31 21.05 11.34
N ALA A 12 -77.95 21.08 11.29
CA ALA A 12 -77.17 22.10 12.04
C ALA A 12 -75.84 22.31 11.35
N ALA A 13 -75.67 23.48 10.83
CA ALA A 13 -74.40 24.02 10.34
C ALA A 13 -73.47 24.28 11.53
N CYS A 14 -72.27 23.73 11.47
CA CYS A 14 -71.13 24.23 12.27
C CYS A 14 -69.97 24.49 11.37
N LEU A 15 -69.71 25.76 11.10
CA LEU A 15 -68.45 26.22 10.57
C LEU A 15 -67.35 25.86 11.57
N ALA A 16 -66.40 25.09 11.16
CA ALA A 16 -65.13 24.96 11.85
C ALA A 16 -63.98 25.18 10.86
N VAL A 17 -63.28 26.19 11.15
CA VAL A 17 -62.11 26.76 10.53
C VAL A 17 -61.13 25.72 10.08
N ALA A 18 -60.79 25.78 8.77
CA ALA A 18 -59.72 25.02 8.19
C ALA A 18 -58.37 25.63 8.69
N GLY A 19 -57.82 25.05 9.73
CA GLY A 19 -56.46 25.25 10.10
C GLY A 19 -55.56 24.55 9.08
N LEU A 20 -54.94 25.30 8.17
CA LEU A 20 -53.84 24.82 7.35
C LEU A 20 -52.64 24.47 8.26
N ALA A 21 -52.53 23.22 8.60
CA ALA A 21 -51.28 22.70 9.09
C ALA A 21 -50.35 22.58 7.87
N ARG A 22 -49.54 23.58 7.69
CA ARG A 22 -48.38 23.57 6.83
C ARG A 22 -47.39 22.58 7.44
N ALA A 23 -47.31 21.41 6.86
CA ALA A 23 -46.23 20.48 7.13
C ALA A 23 -44.98 21.10 6.50
N ASP A 24 -44.18 21.78 7.27
CA ASP A 24 -42.80 22.12 6.98
C ASP A 24 -41.99 20.79 7.01
N ALA A 25 -42.11 20.02 5.92
CA ALA A 25 -41.12 19.02 5.60
C ALA A 25 -39.92 19.74 4.96
N ALA A 26 -39.33 20.65 5.72
CA ALA A 26 -38.07 21.26 5.34
C ALA A 26 -36.93 20.33 5.72
N ASP A 27 -36.32 19.75 4.70
CA ASP A 27 -34.90 19.56 4.53
C ASP A 27 -34.09 19.20 5.77
N ASN A 28 -34.21 17.96 6.19
CA ASN A 28 -33.08 17.31 6.84
C ASN A 28 -32.27 16.52 5.79
N LEU A 29 -31.87 17.17 4.70
CA LEU A 29 -30.70 16.79 3.93
C LEU A 29 -29.52 17.04 4.86
N GLY A 30 -29.29 16.04 5.73
CA GLY A 30 -28.09 15.99 6.55
C GLY A 30 -26.92 16.28 5.65
N SER A 31 -26.32 17.46 5.84
CA SER A 31 -24.99 17.75 5.33
C SER A 31 -24.07 16.65 5.84
N SER A 32 -23.96 15.60 5.01
CA SER A 32 -22.87 14.65 5.14
C SER A 32 -21.62 15.46 4.87
N SER A 33 -21.08 16.06 5.93
CA SER A 33 -19.76 16.64 5.88
C SER A 33 -18.86 15.51 5.44
N LEU A 34 -18.45 15.55 4.17
CA LEU A 34 -17.38 14.72 3.66
C LEU A 34 -16.22 14.93 4.63
N ARG A 35 -16.01 13.97 5.52
CA ARG A 35 -14.81 13.97 6.34
C ARG A 35 -13.67 14.09 5.36
N PRO A 36 -12.71 14.99 5.56
CA PRO A 36 -11.53 15.03 4.73
C PRO A 36 -11.00 13.60 4.65
N THR A 37 -10.84 13.09 3.44
CA THR A 37 -10.25 11.76 3.24
C THR A 37 -8.90 11.83 3.94
N GLU A 38 -8.77 11.20 5.10
CA GLU A 38 -7.50 11.12 5.80
C GLU A 38 -6.53 10.49 4.81
N SER A 39 -5.62 11.29 4.31
CA SER A 39 -4.56 10.80 3.44
C SER A 39 -3.81 9.72 4.23
N MET A 40 -3.70 8.53 3.67
CA MET A 40 -2.95 7.46 4.33
C MET A 40 -1.55 7.97 4.67
N PRO A 41 -1.10 7.80 5.92
CA PRO A 41 0.19 8.33 6.35
C PRO A 41 1.31 7.65 5.55
N LEU A 42 2.14 8.46 4.87
CA LEU A 42 3.33 7.95 4.20
C LEU A 42 4.36 7.49 5.23
N ALA A 43 5.07 6.42 4.89
CA ALA A 43 6.23 5.98 5.63
C ALA A 43 7.36 7.03 5.53
N ASP A 44 8.02 7.29 6.64
CA ASP A 44 9.20 8.14 6.69
C ASP A 44 10.51 7.33 6.58
N ARG A 45 10.46 6.01 6.79
CA ARG A 45 11.57 5.08 6.56
C ARG A 45 11.08 3.66 6.29
N VAL A 46 11.95 2.89 5.66
CA VAL A 46 11.79 1.44 5.45
C VAL A 46 12.90 0.72 6.22
N VAL A 47 12.57 -0.38 6.89
CA VAL A 47 13.55 -1.24 7.56
C VAL A 47 13.40 -2.67 7.06
N VAL A 48 14.52 -3.26 6.64
CA VAL A 48 14.58 -4.65 6.16
C VAL A 48 15.42 -5.48 7.12
N TYR A 49 14.88 -6.59 7.60
CA TYR A 49 15.59 -7.62 8.36
C TYR A 49 15.75 -8.85 7.45
N LYS A 50 16.96 -9.02 6.92
CA LYS A 50 17.25 -10.09 5.95
C LYS A 50 17.08 -11.48 6.55
N SER A 51 17.59 -11.69 7.77
CA SER A 51 17.47 -12.98 8.47
C SER A 51 16.01 -13.39 8.74
N GLU A 52 15.14 -12.41 8.97
CA GLU A 52 13.72 -12.64 9.23
C GLU A 52 12.85 -12.66 7.95
N ARG A 53 13.42 -12.34 6.79
CA ARG A 53 12.66 -12.13 5.53
C ARG A 53 11.50 -11.17 5.73
N LYS A 54 11.77 -10.07 6.43
CA LYS A 54 10.78 -9.09 6.88
C LYS A 54 11.16 -7.68 6.45
N MET A 55 10.17 -6.92 5.97
CA MET A 55 10.30 -5.49 5.68
C MET A 55 9.21 -4.73 6.41
N LEU A 56 9.58 -3.62 7.04
CA LEU A 56 8.69 -2.72 7.77
C LEU A 56 8.61 -1.38 7.04
N LEU A 57 7.41 -0.83 6.91
CA LEU A 57 7.21 0.60 6.69
C LEU A 57 6.97 1.27 8.04
N MET A 58 7.75 2.30 8.32
CA MET A 58 7.75 3.00 9.61
C MET A 58 7.30 4.45 9.43
N ARG A 59 6.71 5.01 10.49
CA ARG A 59 6.50 6.45 10.67
C ARG A 59 6.82 6.82 12.10
N GLY A 60 7.87 7.59 12.32
CA GLY A 60 8.44 7.72 13.65
C GLY A 60 8.78 6.34 14.23
N ASP A 61 8.31 6.07 15.43
CA ASP A 61 8.51 4.76 16.08
C ASP A 61 7.39 3.75 15.82
N SER A 62 6.39 4.14 15.02
CA SER A 62 5.25 3.29 14.72
C SER A 62 5.47 2.47 13.46
N ILE A 63 5.12 1.18 13.51
CA ILE A 63 5.07 0.29 12.35
C ILE A 63 3.74 0.53 11.63
N LEU A 64 3.78 1.03 10.39
CA LEU A 64 2.60 1.18 9.55
C LEU A 64 2.20 -0.15 8.90
N ARG A 65 3.21 -0.90 8.41
CA ARG A 65 3.01 -2.16 7.68
C ARG A 65 4.19 -3.09 7.89
N THR A 66 3.92 -4.38 7.78
CA THR A 66 4.93 -5.44 7.82
C THR A 66 4.71 -6.37 6.62
N TYR A 67 5.77 -6.67 5.90
CA TYR A 67 5.72 -7.51 4.70
C TYR A 67 6.71 -8.67 4.82
N LYS A 68 6.30 -9.83 4.29
CA LYS A 68 7.21 -10.94 4.02
C LYS A 68 7.92 -10.66 2.71
N ILE A 69 9.22 -10.91 2.66
CA ILE A 69 10.05 -10.65 1.48
C ILE A 69 10.82 -11.89 1.04
N ALA A 70 11.24 -11.90 -0.21
CA ALA A 70 12.26 -12.78 -0.75
C ALA A 70 13.49 -11.96 -1.15
N LEU A 71 14.66 -12.55 -1.03
CA LEU A 71 15.94 -11.89 -1.25
C LEU A 71 16.70 -12.52 -2.42
N GLY A 72 17.96 -12.11 -2.58
CA GLY A 72 18.90 -12.75 -3.50
C GLY A 72 19.18 -14.21 -3.12
N LEU A 73 19.52 -15.04 -4.11
CA LEU A 73 19.83 -16.47 -3.94
C LEU A 73 20.94 -16.75 -2.90
N ASN A 74 21.82 -15.78 -2.66
CA ASN A 74 22.81 -15.83 -1.58
C ASN A 74 22.48 -14.76 -0.53
N PRO A 75 21.56 -15.01 0.41
CA PRO A 75 21.01 -13.96 1.26
C PRO A 75 21.91 -13.49 2.39
N ILE A 76 22.97 -14.23 2.70
CA ILE A 76 23.84 -13.97 3.85
C ILE A 76 24.95 -12.98 3.47
N GLY A 77 25.12 -11.96 4.31
CA GLY A 77 26.16 -10.94 4.17
C GLY A 77 25.80 -9.83 3.18
N HIS A 78 26.64 -8.80 3.19
CA HIS A 78 26.50 -7.63 2.35
C HIS A 78 26.83 -7.93 0.89
N LYS A 79 26.14 -7.24 -0.03
CA LYS A 79 26.49 -7.25 -1.46
C LYS A 79 27.77 -6.49 -1.71
N GLU A 80 28.74 -7.15 -2.36
CA GLU A 80 30.07 -6.60 -2.60
C GLU A 80 30.41 -6.40 -4.08
N ARG A 81 29.82 -7.25 -4.96
CA ARG A 81 30.15 -7.27 -6.40
C ARG A 81 28.99 -7.72 -7.27
N ALA A 82 29.08 -7.42 -8.55
CA ALA A 82 28.17 -7.95 -9.57
C ALA A 82 28.17 -9.49 -9.54
N GLY A 83 26.99 -10.11 -9.67
CA GLY A 83 26.84 -11.57 -9.74
C GLY A 83 27.06 -12.33 -8.43
N ASP A 84 27.13 -11.66 -7.27
CA ASP A 84 27.23 -12.34 -5.98
C ASP A 84 25.91 -12.81 -5.41
N PHE A 85 24.79 -12.45 -6.07
CA PHE A 85 23.41 -12.79 -5.71
C PHE A 85 23.02 -12.34 -4.29
N ARG A 86 23.72 -11.35 -3.74
CA ARG A 86 23.44 -10.83 -2.41
C ARG A 86 22.60 -9.56 -2.48
N THR A 87 21.71 -9.41 -1.49
CA THR A 87 21.04 -8.14 -1.20
C THR A 87 21.95 -7.29 -0.33
N PRO A 88 22.17 -6.00 -0.64
CA PRO A 88 23.06 -5.15 0.13
C PRO A 88 22.56 -4.96 1.58
N GLU A 89 23.48 -4.69 2.49
CA GLU A 89 23.24 -4.27 3.86
C GLU A 89 23.72 -2.83 4.04
N GLY A 90 23.04 -2.05 4.87
CA GLY A 90 23.39 -0.66 5.13
C GLY A 90 22.23 0.30 4.86
N ARG A 91 22.60 1.58 4.71
CA ARG A 91 21.64 2.68 4.54
C ARG A 91 21.64 3.18 3.11
N TYR A 92 20.43 3.25 2.55
CA TYR A 92 20.16 3.67 1.18
C TYR A 92 18.88 4.51 1.14
N TYR A 93 18.45 4.84 -0.08
CA TYR A 93 17.21 5.58 -0.35
C TYR A 93 16.40 4.86 -1.43
N LEU A 94 15.09 4.96 -1.34
CA LEU A 94 14.18 4.59 -2.42
C LEU A 94 14.19 5.73 -3.45
N THR A 95 14.60 5.45 -4.70
CA THR A 95 14.80 6.49 -5.71
C THR A 95 13.78 6.38 -6.85
N ARG A 96 14.17 5.83 -7.99
CA ARG A 96 13.36 5.79 -9.19
C ARG A 96 12.26 4.74 -9.10
N ARG A 97 11.04 5.15 -9.43
CA ARG A 97 9.86 4.29 -9.56
C ARG A 97 9.66 3.87 -11.01
N ASN A 98 9.41 2.59 -11.27
CA ASN A 98 9.13 2.06 -12.59
C ASN A 98 7.74 1.38 -12.62
N PRO A 99 6.71 2.04 -13.18
CA PRO A 99 5.37 1.44 -13.30
C PRO A 99 5.28 0.43 -14.46
N ARG A 100 6.32 0.31 -15.29
CA ARG A 100 6.43 -0.64 -16.41
C ARG A 100 7.56 -1.63 -16.18
N SER A 101 7.63 -2.15 -14.95
CA SER A 101 8.61 -3.18 -14.58
C SER A 101 8.21 -4.54 -15.13
N ASP A 102 9.18 -5.38 -15.50
CA ASP A 102 8.96 -6.80 -15.80
C ASP A 102 8.49 -7.61 -14.57
N PHE A 103 8.51 -6.98 -13.39
CA PHE A 103 8.12 -7.53 -12.11
C PHE A 103 6.98 -6.70 -11.47
N PHE A 104 5.89 -6.48 -12.20
CA PHE A 104 4.71 -5.70 -11.80
C PHE A 104 5.05 -4.22 -11.62
N LEU A 105 5.54 -3.81 -10.47
CA LEU A 105 6.05 -2.48 -10.15
C LEU A 105 7.43 -2.61 -9.53
N SER A 106 8.30 -1.60 -9.67
CA SER A 106 9.57 -1.60 -8.95
C SER A 106 9.99 -0.22 -8.48
N ILE A 107 10.68 -0.20 -7.34
CA ILE A 107 11.29 1.00 -6.76
C ILE A 107 12.78 0.72 -6.57
N GLN A 108 13.63 1.56 -7.13
CA GLN A 108 15.07 1.40 -7.06
C GLN A 108 15.61 1.78 -5.68
N VAL A 109 16.50 0.95 -5.15
CA VAL A 109 17.34 1.22 -3.99
C VAL A 109 18.63 1.89 -4.48
N SER A 110 19.11 2.91 -3.80
CA SER A 110 20.29 3.72 -4.19
C SER A 110 21.64 3.00 -4.02
N TYR A 111 21.63 1.68 -4.04
CA TYR A 111 22.88 0.90 -4.12
C TYR A 111 23.52 1.02 -5.51
N PRO A 112 24.86 1.13 -5.65
CA PRO A 112 25.85 1.23 -4.58
C PRO A 112 25.96 2.66 -4.02
N ASN A 113 26.26 2.78 -2.71
CA ASN A 113 26.68 4.03 -2.11
C ASN A 113 28.22 4.21 -2.24
N GLU A 114 28.75 5.32 -1.74
CA GLU A 114 30.17 5.60 -1.85
C GLU A 114 31.07 4.58 -1.13
N ALA A 115 30.61 4.01 -0.01
CA ALA A 115 31.36 3.00 0.72
C ALA A 115 31.44 1.69 -0.08
N ASP A 116 30.32 1.30 -0.72
CA ASP A 116 30.27 0.13 -1.60
C ASP A 116 31.24 0.29 -2.78
N VAL A 117 31.21 1.46 -3.44
CA VAL A 117 32.09 1.76 -4.57
C VAL A 117 33.58 1.73 -4.13
N ARG A 118 33.91 2.35 -2.98
CA ARG A 118 35.28 2.32 -2.46
C ARG A 118 35.75 0.91 -2.14
N ASN A 119 34.89 0.08 -1.56
CA ASN A 119 35.21 -1.31 -1.24
C ASN A 119 35.46 -2.14 -2.51
N ALA A 120 34.54 -2.08 -3.48
CA ALA A 120 34.68 -2.79 -4.75
C ALA A 120 35.97 -2.35 -5.49
N LYS A 121 36.27 -1.05 -5.55
CA LYS A 121 37.48 -0.53 -6.19
C LYS A 121 38.77 -1.06 -5.54
N ARG A 122 38.82 -1.16 -4.21
CA ARG A 122 39.98 -1.74 -3.50
C ARG A 122 40.22 -3.21 -3.86
N ASN A 123 39.17 -3.93 -4.16
CA ASN A 123 39.21 -5.36 -4.49
C ASN A 123 39.25 -5.64 -6.02
N GLY A 124 39.26 -4.60 -6.86
CA GLY A 124 39.21 -4.76 -8.31
C GLY A 124 37.88 -5.31 -8.83
N TRP A 125 36.77 -5.06 -8.14
CA TRP A 125 35.46 -5.58 -8.48
C TRP A 125 34.57 -4.50 -9.10
N ASP A 126 33.58 -4.96 -9.91
CA ASP A 126 32.40 -4.19 -10.27
C ASP A 126 31.36 -4.36 -9.17
N THR A 127 30.85 -3.26 -8.62
CA THR A 127 29.80 -3.30 -7.60
C THR A 127 28.52 -3.99 -8.09
N GLY A 128 28.27 -3.91 -9.40
CA GLY A 128 26.95 -4.11 -9.95
C GLY A 128 26.01 -2.97 -9.55
N GLY A 129 24.71 -3.24 -9.53
CA GLY A 129 23.68 -2.24 -9.23
C GLY A 129 22.29 -2.80 -9.46
N SER A 130 21.36 -1.90 -9.80
CA SER A 130 19.97 -2.26 -10.14
C SER A 130 19.25 -3.07 -9.06
N ILE A 131 19.53 -2.77 -7.79
CA ILE A 131 18.80 -3.34 -6.66
C ILE A 131 17.43 -2.64 -6.56
N MET A 132 16.37 -3.44 -6.54
CA MET A 132 14.99 -2.97 -6.54
C MET A 132 14.20 -3.62 -5.39
N ILE A 133 13.17 -2.92 -4.91
CA ILE A 133 11.99 -3.56 -4.32
C ILE A 133 11.01 -3.76 -5.47
N HIS A 134 10.46 -4.97 -5.66
CA HIS A 134 9.58 -5.27 -6.80
C HIS A 134 8.57 -6.38 -6.48
N GLY A 135 7.54 -6.49 -7.30
CA GLY A 135 6.55 -7.55 -7.25
C GLY A 135 7.02 -8.86 -7.90
N LEU A 136 6.06 -9.71 -8.25
CA LEU A 136 6.32 -10.98 -8.95
C LEU A 136 6.57 -10.73 -10.44
N PRO A 137 7.25 -11.68 -11.13
CA PRO A 137 7.41 -11.60 -12.58
C PRO A 137 6.05 -11.51 -13.30
N ASN A 138 5.95 -10.67 -14.34
CA ASN A 138 4.74 -10.55 -15.16
C ASN A 138 4.39 -11.87 -15.86
N GLN A 139 5.41 -12.69 -16.15
CA GLN A 139 5.26 -14.06 -16.67
C GLN A 139 5.77 -15.04 -15.63
N LEU A 140 4.84 -15.65 -14.89
CA LEU A 140 5.16 -16.62 -13.85
C LEU A 140 5.62 -17.93 -14.47
N LYS A 141 6.82 -18.40 -14.10
CA LYS A 141 7.35 -19.74 -14.44
C LYS A 141 6.95 -20.80 -13.41
N HIS A 142 6.51 -20.37 -12.23
CA HIS A 142 6.12 -21.20 -11.10
C HIS A 142 4.84 -20.62 -10.45
N THR A 143 4.25 -21.35 -9.51
CA THR A 143 3.10 -20.85 -8.74
C THR A 143 3.51 -19.65 -7.88
N PRO A 144 2.60 -18.72 -7.53
CA PRO A 144 2.90 -17.61 -6.62
C PRO A 144 3.54 -18.08 -5.30
N LYS A 145 3.07 -19.19 -4.74
CA LYS A 145 3.61 -19.78 -3.51
C LYS A 145 5.10 -20.14 -3.62
N TYR A 146 5.58 -20.49 -4.80
CA TYR A 146 7.01 -20.75 -5.04
C TYR A 146 7.83 -19.50 -4.72
N TYR A 147 7.40 -18.35 -5.23
CA TYR A 147 8.10 -17.08 -5.07
C TYR A 147 8.01 -16.52 -3.64
N GLU A 148 6.94 -16.87 -2.91
CA GLU A 148 6.74 -16.45 -1.52
C GLU A 148 7.50 -17.30 -0.49
N SER A 149 7.94 -18.49 -0.88
CA SER A 149 8.51 -19.48 0.05
C SER A 149 10.03 -19.57 0.03
N ARG A 150 10.72 -18.85 -0.83
CA ARG A 150 12.17 -18.94 -1.02
C ARG A 150 12.78 -17.66 -1.56
N ASP A 151 14.08 -17.50 -1.39
CA ASP A 151 14.88 -16.47 -2.06
C ASP A 151 15.11 -16.90 -3.51
N TRP A 152 14.95 -15.98 -4.45
CA TRP A 152 14.96 -16.28 -5.89
C TRP A 152 15.50 -15.16 -6.76
N THR A 153 15.86 -14.02 -6.17
CA THR A 153 16.31 -12.86 -6.95
C THR A 153 17.84 -12.85 -7.12
N ASP A 154 18.32 -11.96 -7.98
CA ASP A 154 19.76 -11.73 -8.17
C ASP A 154 20.31 -10.67 -7.18
N GLY A 155 19.57 -10.39 -6.10
CA GLY A 155 19.95 -9.42 -5.06
C GLY A 155 18.84 -8.38 -4.76
N CYS A 156 17.77 -8.34 -5.52
CA CYS A 156 16.60 -7.51 -5.26
C CYS A 156 15.81 -7.99 -4.04
N ILE A 157 14.90 -7.15 -3.58
CA ILE A 157 13.91 -7.45 -2.53
C ILE A 157 12.57 -7.68 -3.23
N ALA A 158 12.06 -8.90 -3.23
CA ALA A 158 10.78 -9.22 -3.85
C ALA A 158 9.67 -9.37 -2.80
N VAL A 159 8.47 -8.94 -3.17
CA VAL A 159 7.23 -9.03 -2.37
C VAL A 159 6.09 -9.53 -3.23
N SER A 160 4.92 -9.79 -2.64
CA SER A 160 3.70 -10.04 -3.42
C SER A 160 3.30 -8.79 -4.22
N ASN A 161 2.49 -8.96 -5.28
CA ASN A 161 2.01 -7.82 -6.06
C ASN A 161 1.11 -6.88 -5.23
N SER A 162 0.30 -7.42 -4.33
CA SER A 162 -0.51 -6.64 -3.40
C SER A 162 0.35 -5.79 -2.46
N ASP A 163 1.39 -6.41 -1.87
CA ASP A 163 2.31 -5.70 -0.99
C ASP A 163 3.11 -4.63 -1.74
N MET A 164 3.53 -4.94 -2.98
CA MET A 164 4.23 -3.97 -3.82
C MET A 164 3.38 -2.73 -4.13
N LEU A 165 2.07 -2.93 -4.36
CA LEU A 165 1.14 -1.82 -4.56
C LEU A 165 1.00 -0.96 -3.28
N GLU A 166 0.89 -1.56 -2.10
CA GLU A 166 0.88 -0.82 -0.83
C GLU A 166 2.18 -0.05 -0.61
N ILE A 167 3.33 -0.68 -0.81
CA ILE A 167 4.65 -0.04 -0.70
C ILE A 167 4.75 1.14 -1.66
N TRP A 168 4.25 0.97 -2.89
CA TRP A 168 4.20 2.03 -3.89
C TRP A 168 3.36 3.22 -3.43
N LEU A 169 2.23 3.00 -2.80
CA LEU A 169 1.32 4.06 -2.34
C LEU A 169 1.80 4.71 -1.03
N LEU A 170 2.44 3.95 -0.15
CA LEU A 170 2.81 4.38 1.20
C LEU A 170 4.24 4.92 1.33
N THR A 171 5.05 4.91 0.27
CA THR A 171 6.41 5.47 0.28
C THR A 171 6.52 6.63 -0.72
N ALA A 172 7.46 7.54 -0.48
CA ALA A 172 7.81 8.61 -1.39
C ALA A 172 9.20 8.37 -2.03
N ASN A 173 9.54 9.16 -3.06
CA ASN A 173 10.93 9.21 -3.51
C ASN A 173 11.81 9.74 -2.40
N ASN A 174 13.03 9.24 -2.31
CA ASN A 174 14.00 9.56 -1.27
C ASN A 174 13.60 9.11 0.14
N THR A 175 12.61 8.20 0.28
CA THR A 175 12.36 7.54 1.56
C THR A 175 13.63 6.76 1.95
N PRO A 176 14.21 6.98 3.16
CA PRO A 176 15.31 6.19 3.65
C PRO A 176 14.95 4.71 3.77
N ILE A 177 15.89 3.84 3.43
CA ILE A 177 15.79 2.40 3.65
C ILE A 177 17.04 1.90 4.36
N GLU A 178 16.87 1.20 5.46
CA GLU A 178 17.92 0.51 6.21
C GLU A 178 17.77 -1.00 6.04
N ILE A 179 18.81 -1.65 5.56
CA ILE A 179 18.84 -3.10 5.31
C ILE A 179 19.81 -3.73 6.30
N LEU A 180 19.28 -4.52 7.21
CA LEU A 180 19.96 -5.19 8.31
C LEU A 180 20.15 -6.69 8.01
N PRO A 181 21.17 -7.32 8.58
CA PRO A 181 21.41 -8.76 8.47
C PRO A 181 20.24 -9.67 8.81
#